data_1eab583de4f23eeb81a8aa3dca54e643
#
_entry.id   1eab583de4f23eeb81a8aa3dca54e643
#
_cell.length_a   1.000
_cell.length_b   1.000
_cell.length_c   1.000
_cell.angle_alpha   90.00
_cell.angle_beta   90.00
_cell.angle_gamma   90.00
#
_symmetry.space_group_name_H-M   'P 1'
#
loop_
_entity.id
_entity.type
_entity.pdbx_description
1 polymer ?
#
loop_
_entity_poly.entity_id
_entity_poly.type
_entity_poly.pdbx_seq_one_letter_code
_entity_poly.pdbx_strand_id
1 'polypeptide(L)'
;MRKELISRRKKQQRIRGIITISALIMCIIIVFTVSGLSTNARSVNDHPEYKYFMSYELKYGDTLWLLASTHIDEHYDSIEDYIEELCIINSISEETPLITGTNLILPYYSCEFKQ
;
A
#
# COMPACT_ATOMS: atom_id res chain seq x y z
N MET A 1 58.53 -16.90 20.88
CA MET A 1 57.52 -17.91 20.45
C MET A 1 56.13 -17.70 21.08
N ARG A 2 56.01 -17.49 22.38
CA ARG A 2 54.68 -17.32 23.02
C ARG A 2 53.89 -16.08 22.56
N LYS A 3 54.55 -14.98 22.32
CA LYS A 3 53.89 -13.72 21.88
C LYS A 3 53.32 -13.80 20.47
N GLU A 4 53.97 -14.54 19.58
CA GLU A 4 53.49 -14.70 18.19
C GLU A 4 52.25 -15.58 18.09
N LEU A 5 52.13 -16.64 18.88
CA LEU A 5 50.97 -17.52 18.93
C LEU A 5 49.71 -16.80 19.46
N ILE A 6 49.89 -15.93 20.45
CA ILE A 6 48.79 -15.12 21.00
C ILE A 6 48.31 -14.06 20.00
N SER A 7 49.24 -13.45 19.26
CA SER A 7 48.92 -12.49 18.20
C SER A 7 48.13 -13.13 17.06
N ARG A 8 48.53 -14.31 16.62
CA ARG A 8 47.79 -15.08 15.56
C ARG A 8 46.39 -15.49 16.00
N ARG A 9 46.20 -15.91 17.25
CA ARG A 9 44.91 -16.26 17.80
C ARG A 9 43.95 -15.05 17.87
N LYS A 10 44.45 -13.89 18.33
CA LYS A 10 43.67 -12.64 18.38
C LYS A 10 43.31 -12.14 16.98
N LYS A 11 44.19 -12.26 16.01
CA LYS A 11 43.90 -11.91 14.60
C LYS A 11 42.85 -12.84 14.00
N GLN A 12 42.93 -14.12 14.30
CA GLN A 12 41.95 -15.11 13.81
C GLN A 12 40.56 -14.93 14.42
N GLN A 13 40.48 -14.53 15.68
CA GLN A 13 39.20 -14.21 16.34
C GLN A 13 38.54 -12.93 15.76
N ARG A 14 39.35 -11.92 15.44
CA ARG A 14 38.85 -10.69 14.79
C ARG A 14 38.31 -10.97 13.39
N ILE A 15 39.02 -11.79 12.61
CA ILE A 15 38.57 -12.17 11.27
C ILE A 15 37.26 -12.98 11.31
N ARG A 16 37.12 -13.92 12.26
CA ARG A 16 35.87 -14.66 12.46
C ARG A 16 34.74 -13.74 12.86
N GLY A 17 34.97 -12.76 13.74
CA GLY A 17 33.97 -11.76 14.12
C GLY A 17 33.52 -10.89 12.93
N ILE A 18 34.45 -10.46 12.07
CA ILE A 18 34.13 -9.68 10.88
C ILE A 18 33.27 -10.50 9.88
N ILE A 19 33.61 -11.76 9.69
CA ILE A 19 32.90 -12.68 8.79
C ILE A 19 31.44 -12.90 9.30
N THR A 20 31.24 -13.09 10.60
CA THR A 20 29.92 -13.28 11.19
C THR A 20 29.06 -12.03 11.08
N ILE A 21 29.62 -10.85 11.32
CA ILE A 21 28.92 -9.57 11.18
C ILE A 21 28.54 -9.31 9.72
N SER A 22 29.46 -9.59 8.77
CA SER A 22 29.20 -9.47 7.34
C SER A 22 28.07 -10.40 6.87
N ALA A 23 28.03 -11.63 7.37
CA ALA A 23 26.97 -12.58 7.05
C ALA A 23 25.60 -12.12 7.59
N LEU A 24 25.55 -11.54 8.81
CA LEU A 24 24.34 -10.99 9.38
C LEU A 24 23.80 -9.79 8.57
N ILE A 25 24.68 -8.88 8.16
CA ILE A 25 24.29 -7.74 7.31
C ILE A 25 23.75 -8.21 5.98
N MET A 26 24.39 -9.21 5.37
CA MET A 26 23.90 -9.79 4.12
C MET A 26 22.50 -10.44 4.26
N CYS A 27 22.25 -11.16 5.35
CA CYS A 27 20.94 -11.72 5.64
C CYS A 27 19.86 -10.62 5.80
N ILE A 28 20.18 -9.52 6.49
CA ILE A 28 19.26 -8.39 6.67
C ILE A 28 18.92 -7.75 5.31
N ILE A 29 19.90 -7.55 4.45
CA ILE A 29 19.69 -7.00 3.10
C ILE A 29 18.78 -7.91 2.27
N ILE A 30 18.99 -9.23 2.32
CA ILE A 30 18.15 -10.20 1.61
C ILE A 30 16.71 -10.17 2.12
N VAL A 31 16.48 -10.10 3.44
CA VAL A 31 15.15 -9.99 4.02
C VAL A 31 14.47 -8.70 3.59
N PHE A 32 15.17 -7.58 3.58
CA PHE A 32 14.62 -6.29 3.13
C PHE A 32 14.29 -6.29 1.63
N THR A 33 15.10 -6.92 0.79
CA THR A 33 14.82 -7.00 -0.65
C THR A 33 13.64 -7.93 -0.96
N VAL A 34 13.50 -9.03 -0.23
CA VAL A 34 12.36 -9.96 -0.41
C VAL A 34 11.06 -9.37 0.13
N SER A 35 11.12 -8.61 1.23
CA SER A 35 9.93 -7.94 1.78
C SER A 35 9.45 -6.75 0.94
N GLY A 36 10.35 -6.14 0.15
CA GLY A 36 10.01 -5.03 -0.75
C GLY A 36 9.43 -5.47 -2.10
N LEU A 37 9.46 -6.76 -2.42
CA LEU A 37 8.90 -7.34 -3.64
C LEU A 37 7.55 -8.01 -3.37
N SER A 38 6.71 -7.39 -2.54
CA SER A 38 5.28 -7.62 -2.66
C SER A 38 4.81 -6.93 -3.93
N THR A 39 5.21 -7.46 -5.07
CA THR A 39 4.48 -7.23 -6.30
C THR A 39 3.12 -7.88 -6.08
N ASN A 40 2.13 -7.06 -5.78
CA ASN A 40 0.77 -7.40 -6.08
C ASN A 40 0.75 -7.75 -7.57
N ALA A 41 0.87 -9.06 -7.87
CA ALA A 41 0.55 -9.56 -9.19
C ALA A 41 -0.97 -9.31 -9.32
N ARG A 42 -1.33 -8.09 -9.76
CA ARG A 42 -2.65 -7.82 -10.28
C ARG A 42 -2.87 -8.87 -11.35
N SER A 43 -3.84 -9.72 -11.13
CA SER A 43 -4.37 -10.58 -12.18
C SER A 43 -4.70 -9.64 -13.33
N VAL A 44 -3.92 -9.73 -14.40
CA VAL A 44 -4.23 -9.04 -15.65
C VAL A 44 -5.46 -9.76 -16.19
N ASN A 45 -6.63 -9.34 -15.74
CA ASN A 45 -7.86 -9.63 -16.44
C ASN A 45 -7.75 -8.88 -17.76
N ASP A 46 -7.68 -9.63 -18.85
CA ASP A 46 -7.45 -9.17 -20.22
C ASP A 46 -8.70 -8.42 -20.80
N HIS A 47 -9.58 -7.93 -19.92
CA HIS A 47 -10.73 -7.12 -20.26
C HIS A 47 -10.44 -5.66 -19.88
N PRO A 48 -10.58 -4.72 -20.84
CA PRO A 48 -10.44 -3.30 -20.53
C PRO A 48 -11.51 -2.92 -19.51
N GLU A 49 -11.08 -2.36 -18.40
CA GLU A 49 -11.97 -1.81 -17.38
C GLU A 49 -12.04 -0.30 -17.55
N TYR A 50 -13.26 0.22 -17.50
CA TYR A 50 -13.55 1.62 -17.68
C TYR A 50 -14.00 2.23 -16.35
N LYS A 51 -13.50 3.42 -16.06
CA LYS A 51 -13.90 4.19 -14.88
C LYS A 51 -15.18 4.95 -15.17
N TYR A 52 -16.17 4.76 -14.33
CA TYR A 52 -17.47 5.43 -14.37
C TYR A 52 -17.76 6.19 -13.10
N PHE A 53 -18.77 7.01 -13.15
CA PHE A 53 -19.23 7.81 -12.03
C PHE A 53 -20.72 7.60 -11.83
N MET A 54 -21.14 7.40 -10.58
CA MET A 54 -22.55 7.30 -10.22
C MET A 54 -22.93 8.37 -9.22
N SER A 55 -24.18 8.84 -9.29
CA SER A 55 -24.72 9.77 -8.30
C SER A 55 -25.32 8.98 -7.15
N TYR A 56 -24.88 9.27 -5.94
CA TYR A 56 -25.37 8.65 -4.71
C TYR A 56 -26.03 9.70 -3.82
N GLU A 57 -27.30 9.52 -3.45
CA GLU A 57 -27.98 10.39 -2.51
C GLU A 57 -27.61 10.03 -1.07
N LEU A 58 -27.05 10.99 -0.34
CA LEU A 58 -26.61 10.82 1.04
C LEU A 58 -27.79 10.54 1.98
N LYS A 59 -27.67 9.50 2.77
CA LYS A 59 -28.63 9.09 3.77
C LYS A 59 -28.19 9.53 5.16
N TYR A 60 -29.14 9.51 6.08
CA TYR A 60 -28.83 9.81 7.48
C TYR A 60 -27.82 8.80 8.05
N GLY A 61 -26.73 9.31 8.60
CA GLY A 61 -25.65 8.51 9.18
C GLY A 61 -24.55 8.10 8.20
N ASP A 62 -24.63 8.49 6.91
CA ASP A 62 -23.55 8.26 5.97
C ASP A 62 -22.31 9.07 6.34
N THR A 63 -21.16 8.45 6.19
CA THR A 63 -19.84 9.06 6.35
C THR A 63 -18.97 8.73 5.13
N LEU A 64 -17.97 9.56 4.84
CA LEU A 64 -17.03 9.27 3.74
C LEU A 64 -16.38 7.89 3.90
N TRP A 65 -16.03 7.52 5.12
CA TRP A 65 -15.44 6.23 5.41
C TRP A 65 -16.39 5.06 5.15
N LEU A 66 -17.68 5.20 5.54
CA LEU A 66 -18.70 4.17 5.28
C LEU A 66 -18.94 4.01 3.78
N LEU A 67 -19.06 5.11 3.05
CA LEU A 67 -19.23 5.08 1.59
C LEU A 67 -18.00 4.48 0.91
N ALA A 68 -16.80 4.87 1.30
CA ALA A 68 -15.57 4.31 0.77
C ALA A 68 -15.47 2.81 1.05
N SER A 69 -15.68 2.38 2.30
CA SER A 69 -15.61 0.95 2.66
C SER A 69 -16.64 0.07 1.95
N THR A 70 -17.75 0.65 1.52
CA THR A 70 -18.84 -0.08 0.82
C THR A 70 -18.59 -0.14 -0.70
N HIS A 71 -17.95 0.88 -1.28
CA HIS A 71 -17.83 1.05 -2.73
C HIS A 71 -16.40 0.89 -3.26
N ILE A 72 -15.39 0.78 -2.38
CA ILE A 72 -14.01 0.53 -2.79
C ILE A 72 -13.91 -0.79 -3.56
N ASP A 73 -13.12 -0.78 -4.62
CA ASP A 73 -12.80 -1.94 -5.43
C ASP A 73 -11.27 -2.20 -5.47
N GLU A 74 -10.85 -3.18 -6.24
CA GLU A 74 -9.45 -3.60 -6.36
C GLU A 74 -8.50 -2.58 -7.05
N HIS A 75 -9.04 -1.46 -7.55
CA HIS A 75 -8.26 -0.40 -8.21
C HIS A 75 -7.65 0.58 -7.22
N TYR A 76 -8.06 0.52 -5.96
CA TYR A 76 -7.56 1.37 -4.89
C TYR A 76 -6.70 0.57 -3.92
N ASP A 77 -5.57 1.13 -3.54
CA ASP A 77 -4.65 0.47 -2.61
C ASP A 77 -5.14 0.55 -1.15
N SER A 78 -5.94 1.57 -0.83
CA SER A 78 -6.51 1.81 0.51
C SER A 78 -7.86 2.52 0.47
N ILE A 79 -8.57 2.48 1.60
CA ILE A 79 -9.83 3.23 1.79
C ILE A 79 -9.55 4.74 1.73
N GLU A 80 -8.42 5.16 2.26
CA GLU A 80 -7.96 6.54 2.28
C GLU A 80 -7.77 7.09 0.86
N ASP A 81 -7.19 6.30 -0.06
CA ASP A 81 -7.02 6.67 -1.46
C ASP A 81 -8.37 6.88 -2.16
N TYR A 82 -9.34 6.00 -1.87
CA TYR A 82 -10.71 6.16 -2.38
C TYR A 82 -11.37 7.43 -1.83
N ILE A 83 -11.21 7.73 -0.53
CA ILE A 83 -11.76 8.94 0.10
C ILE A 83 -11.12 10.19 -0.50
N GLU A 84 -9.80 10.19 -0.71
CA GLU A 84 -9.10 11.32 -1.33
C GLU A 84 -9.66 11.61 -2.73
N GLU A 85 -9.82 10.59 -3.56
CA GLU A 85 -10.39 10.75 -4.89
C GLU A 85 -11.84 11.22 -4.83
N LEU A 86 -12.65 10.66 -3.92
CA LEU A 86 -14.04 11.06 -3.71
C LEU A 86 -14.15 12.53 -3.32
N CYS A 87 -13.25 13.01 -2.46
CA CYS A 87 -13.16 14.42 -2.10
C CYS A 87 -12.80 15.31 -3.29
N ILE A 88 -11.84 14.89 -4.12
CA ILE A 88 -11.42 15.63 -5.31
C ILE A 88 -12.57 15.74 -6.31
N ILE A 89 -13.26 14.64 -6.63
CA ILE A 89 -14.35 14.60 -7.61
C ILE A 89 -15.50 15.50 -7.19
N ASN A 90 -15.82 15.53 -5.90
CA ASN A 90 -16.94 16.31 -5.36
C ASN A 90 -16.54 17.72 -4.89
N SER A 91 -15.28 18.10 -5.00
CA SER A 91 -14.74 19.39 -4.52
C SER A 91 -15.05 19.66 -3.05
N ILE A 92 -14.94 18.63 -2.22
CA ILE A 92 -15.11 18.68 -0.76
C ILE A 92 -13.80 18.30 -0.05
N SER A 93 -13.70 18.57 1.23
CA SER A 93 -12.63 18.06 2.10
C SER A 93 -13.17 16.94 3.01
N GLU A 94 -12.28 16.15 3.59
CA GLU A 94 -12.67 15.09 4.54
C GLU A 94 -13.42 15.63 5.76
N GLU A 95 -13.17 16.90 6.13
CA GLU A 95 -13.82 17.58 7.25
C GLU A 95 -15.18 18.19 6.87
N THR A 96 -15.55 18.17 5.57
CA THR A 96 -16.81 18.76 5.10
C THR A 96 -17.99 17.93 5.63
N PRO A 97 -18.94 18.55 6.36
CA PRO A 97 -20.10 17.82 6.86
C PRO A 97 -20.98 17.34 5.70
N LEU A 98 -21.29 16.06 5.68
CA LEU A 98 -22.19 15.47 4.69
C LEU A 98 -23.64 15.78 5.06
N ILE A 99 -24.39 16.34 4.11
CA ILE A 99 -25.79 16.76 4.30
C ILE A 99 -26.70 15.69 3.68
N THR A 100 -27.56 15.09 4.49
CA THR A 100 -28.57 14.12 4.04
C THR A 100 -29.43 14.70 2.91
N GLY A 101 -29.66 13.91 1.86
CA GLY A 101 -30.45 14.32 0.70
C GLY A 101 -29.65 15.07 -0.38
N THR A 102 -28.36 15.36 -0.15
CA THR A 102 -27.49 15.85 -1.22
C THR A 102 -26.88 14.68 -2.00
N ASN A 103 -26.52 14.92 -3.25
CA ASN A 103 -25.92 13.92 -4.11
C ASN A 103 -24.38 14.00 -4.05
N LEU A 104 -23.75 12.85 -3.92
CA LEU A 104 -22.31 12.69 -4.02
C LEU A 104 -21.98 11.84 -5.25
N ILE A 105 -20.95 12.22 -5.99
CA ILE A 105 -20.47 11.45 -7.13
C ILE A 105 -19.46 10.42 -6.64
N LEU A 106 -19.74 9.14 -6.88
CA LEU A 106 -18.89 8.02 -6.52
C LEU A 106 -18.24 7.42 -7.76
N PRO A 107 -16.90 7.24 -7.80
CA PRO A 107 -16.24 6.51 -8.86
C PRO A 107 -16.42 5.00 -8.69
N TYR A 108 -16.52 4.27 -9.80
CA TYR A 108 -16.49 2.82 -9.85
C TYR A 108 -15.93 2.32 -11.18
N TYR A 109 -15.45 1.09 -11.21
CA TYR A 109 -14.93 0.46 -12.42
C TYR A 109 -15.89 -0.61 -12.93
N SER A 110 -15.94 -0.78 -14.25
CA SER A 110 -16.76 -1.79 -14.91
C SER A 110 -16.10 -2.27 -16.19
N CYS A 111 -16.18 -3.58 -16.45
CA CYS A 111 -15.74 -4.19 -17.71
C CYS A 111 -16.75 -3.94 -18.85
N GLU A 112 -17.97 -3.52 -18.54
CA GLU A 112 -18.97 -3.21 -19.54
C GLU A 112 -18.85 -1.76 -20.00
N PHE A 113 -18.71 -1.57 -21.31
CA PHE A 113 -18.79 -0.22 -21.89
C PHE A 113 -20.24 0.27 -21.86
N LYS A 114 -20.54 1.22 -21.00
CA LYS A 114 -21.86 1.87 -20.89
C LYS A 114 -21.85 3.15 -21.71
N GLN A 115 -22.71 3.19 -22.74
CA GLN A 115 -22.97 4.40 -23.53
C GLN A 115 -23.93 5.34 -22.80
#